data_4efd4122876aeafecf66286d1e97bf06
#
_entry.id   4efd4122876aeafecf66286d1e97bf06
#
_cell.length_a   1.000
_cell.length_b   1.000
_cell.length_c   1.000
_cell.angle_alpha   90.00
_cell.angle_beta   90.00
_cell.angle_gamma   90.00
#
_symmetry.space_group_name_H-M   'P 1'
#
loop_
_entity.id
_entity.type
_entity.pdbx_description
1 polymer ?
#
loop_
_entity_poly.entity_id
_entity_poly.type
_entity_poly.pdbx_seq_one_letter_code
_entity_poly.pdbx_strand_id
1 'polypeptide(L)'
;MNDKYEMQISDARWWSYDIPGNIGWIIWIVCTVKSLKKRVDTFSIISVIPGILMIVGVIELICERIQKLGRILPKKRVIRGFGALTIGGALGIPISLAGIVKTDDKKRYAWMHTGATLCAVFAGLCYKGHKKK
;
A
#
# COMPACT_ATOMS: atom_id res chain seq x y z
N MET A 1 19.76 -14.46 12.07
CA MET A 1 20.55 -14.27 10.85
C MET A 1 19.83 -13.33 9.91
N ASN A 2 20.56 -12.33 9.41
CA ASN A 2 19.94 -11.28 8.58
C ASN A 2 20.03 -11.65 7.11
N ASP A 3 19.09 -12.47 6.65
CA ASP A 3 18.98 -12.75 5.22
C ASP A 3 18.60 -11.46 4.51
N LYS A 4 19.37 -11.12 3.48
CA LYS A 4 19.07 -9.96 2.64
C LYS A 4 18.38 -10.41 1.37
N TYR A 5 17.37 -9.68 0.97
CA TYR A 5 16.63 -9.90 -0.25
C TYR A 5 16.92 -8.78 -1.24
N GLU A 6 17.01 -9.12 -2.48
CA GLU A 6 17.31 -8.19 -3.56
C GLU A 6 16.26 -8.29 -4.66
N MET A 7 15.90 -7.13 -5.23
CA MET A 7 15.02 -7.10 -6.39
C MET A 7 15.71 -7.71 -7.60
N GLN A 8 15.10 -8.72 -8.18
CA GLN A 8 15.63 -9.46 -9.33
C GLN A 8 15.05 -8.97 -10.65
N ILE A 9 14.78 -7.66 -10.75
CA ILE A 9 14.22 -7.05 -11.96
C ILE A 9 15.03 -5.82 -12.34
N SER A 10 14.87 -5.35 -13.56
CA SER A 10 15.56 -4.14 -14.05
C SER A 10 15.09 -2.89 -13.29
N ASP A 11 15.91 -1.84 -13.32
CA ASP A 11 15.57 -0.57 -12.68
C ASP A 11 14.29 0.03 -13.26
N ALA A 12 14.11 -0.03 -14.57
CA ALA A 12 12.90 0.49 -15.21
C ALA A 12 11.66 -0.23 -14.72
N ARG A 13 11.73 -1.56 -14.59
CA ARG A 13 10.59 -2.36 -14.09
C ARG A 13 10.34 -2.09 -12.61
N TRP A 14 11.39 -1.92 -11.82
CA TRP A 14 11.27 -1.55 -10.42
C TRP A 14 10.48 -0.25 -10.24
N TRP A 15 10.85 0.80 -11.00
CA TRP A 15 10.14 2.07 -10.94
C TRP A 15 8.69 1.94 -11.40
N SER A 16 8.42 1.09 -12.40
CA SER A 16 7.06 0.88 -12.87
C SER A 16 6.15 0.19 -11.84
N TYR A 17 6.74 -0.47 -10.84
CA TYR A 17 5.99 -1.04 -9.72
C TYR A 17 5.92 -0.09 -8.54
N ASP A 18 7.03 0.57 -8.21
CA ASP A 18 7.15 1.42 -7.03
C ASP A 18 6.26 2.66 -7.12
N ILE A 19 6.25 3.34 -8.25
CA ILE A 19 5.48 4.57 -8.42
C ILE A 19 3.97 4.33 -8.28
N PRO A 20 3.34 3.39 -9.02
CA PRO A 20 1.91 3.14 -8.86
C PRO A 20 1.53 2.67 -7.46
N GLY A 21 2.36 1.84 -6.84
CA GLY A 21 2.12 1.37 -5.48
C GLY A 21 2.09 2.53 -4.48
N ASN A 22 3.01 3.47 -4.61
CA ASN A 22 3.05 4.66 -3.76
C ASN A 22 1.85 5.58 -4.02
N ILE A 23 1.46 5.76 -5.26
CA ILE A 23 0.26 6.52 -5.60
C ILE A 23 -0.95 5.88 -4.94
N GLY A 24 -1.02 4.55 -4.95
CA GLY A 24 -2.14 3.81 -4.36
C GLY A 24 -2.34 4.09 -2.87
N TRP A 25 -1.30 3.95 -2.06
CA TRP A 25 -1.45 4.18 -0.62
C TRP A 25 -1.67 5.66 -0.31
N ILE A 26 -1.09 6.57 -1.09
CA ILE A 26 -1.31 8.00 -0.92
C ILE A 26 -2.78 8.35 -1.17
N ILE A 27 -3.38 7.84 -2.24
CA ILE A 27 -4.80 8.05 -2.54
C ILE A 27 -5.66 7.58 -1.37
N TRP A 28 -5.38 6.38 -0.86
CA TRP A 28 -6.14 5.81 0.26
C TRP A 28 -6.10 6.72 1.49
N ILE A 29 -4.90 7.13 1.90
CA ILE A 29 -4.70 7.96 3.10
C ILE A 29 -5.38 9.32 2.93
N VAL A 30 -5.18 9.98 1.78
CA VAL A 30 -5.77 11.30 1.52
C VAL A 30 -7.31 11.21 1.56
N CYS A 31 -7.88 10.21 0.90
CA CYS A 31 -9.34 10.04 0.88
C CYS A 31 -9.89 9.69 2.26
N THR A 32 -9.17 8.87 3.03
CA THR A 32 -9.57 8.53 4.40
C THR A 32 -9.59 9.77 5.30
N VAL A 33 -8.55 10.59 5.23
CA VAL A 33 -8.49 11.84 6.01
C VAL A 33 -9.64 12.78 5.62
N LYS A 34 -9.89 12.92 4.32
CA LYS A 34 -11.00 13.76 3.85
C LYS A 34 -12.35 13.24 4.32
N SER A 35 -12.54 11.92 4.30
CA SER A 35 -13.78 11.29 4.82
C SER A 35 -13.99 11.59 6.29
N LEU A 36 -12.93 11.45 7.10
CA LEU A 36 -13.01 11.70 8.54
C LEU A 36 -13.30 13.16 8.84
N LYS A 37 -12.75 14.10 8.07
CA LYS A 37 -13.02 15.52 8.23
C LYS A 37 -14.44 15.91 7.87
N LYS A 38 -14.99 15.27 6.85
CA LYS A 38 -16.35 15.55 6.38
C LYS A 38 -17.40 14.94 7.30
N ARG A 39 -17.21 13.67 7.67
CA ARG A 39 -18.18 12.90 8.44
C ARG A 39 -17.53 11.66 9.03
N VAL A 40 -17.62 11.52 10.33
CA VAL A 40 -17.12 10.31 11.00
C VAL A 40 -18.25 9.30 11.01
N ASP A 41 -18.19 8.34 10.08
CA ASP A 41 -19.16 7.24 10.01
C ASP A 41 -18.42 5.89 10.06
N THR A 42 -19.19 4.81 10.01
CA THR A 42 -18.64 3.45 10.11
C THR A 42 -17.59 3.18 9.02
N PHE A 43 -17.86 3.60 7.78
CA PHE A 43 -16.94 3.36 6.67
C PHE A 43 -15.66 4.16 6.80
N SER A 44 -15.76 5.40 7.28
CA SER A 44 -14.58 6.24 7.52
C SER A 44 -13.68 5.63 8.59
N ILE A 45 -14.28 5.13 9.67
CA ILE A 45 -13.55 4.50 10.77
C ILE A 45 -12.89 3.20 10.31
N ILE A 46 -13.63 2.35 9.61
CA ILE A 46 -13.11 1.07 9.10
C ILE A 46 -11.97 1.31 8.10
N SER A 47 -12.05 2.38 7.31
CA SER A 47 -11.01 2.74 6.34
C SER A 47 -9.67 3.07 6.98
N VAL A 48 -9.66 3.43 8.26
CA VAL A 48 -8.42 3.69 9.01
C VAL A 48 -7.58 2.43 9.14
N ILE A 49 -8.21 1.25 9.24
CA ILE A 49 -7.49 -0.02 9.41
C ILE A 49 -6.54 -0.32 8.24
N PRO A 50 -6.99 -0.34 6.97
CA PRO A 50 -6.06 -0.46 5.84
C PRO A 50 -5.04 0.67 5.80
N GLY A 51 -5.45 1.89 6.16
CA GLY A 51 -4.57 3.05 6.20
C GLY A 51 -3.41 2.86 7.17
N ILE A 52 -3.66 2.33 8.36
CA ILE A 52 -2.61 2.05 9.35
C ILE A 52 -1.65 0.99 8.81
N LEU A 53 -2.16 -0.07 8.21
CA LEU A 53 -1.32 -1.11 7.61
C LEU A 53 -0.43 -0.55 6.50
N MET A 54 -0.97 0.34 5.66
CA MET A 54 -0.21 0.99 4.59
C MET A 54 0.89 1.87 5.17
N ILE A 55 0.60 2.64 6.22
CA ILE A 55 1.59 3.48 6.90
C ILE A 55 2.70 2.63 7.51
N VAL A 56 2.35 1.55 8.20
CA VAL A 56 3.34 0.62 8.77
C VAL A 56 4.24 0.07 7.67
N GLY A 57 3.66 -0.32 6.54
CA GLY A 57 4.43 -0.81 5.40
C GLY A 57 5.39 0.23 4.86
N VAL A 58 4.94 1.47 4.71
CA VAL A 58 5.77 2.58 4.24
C VAL A 58 6.92 2.86 5.19
N ILE A 59 6.66 2.86 6.50
CA ILE A 59 7.70 3.08 7.52
C ILE A 59 8.75 1.98 7.46
N GLU A 60 8.35 0.72 7.32
CA GLU A 60 9.29 -0.39 7.22
C GLU A 60 10.17 -0.28 5.97
N LEU A 61 9.66 0.33 4.91
CA LEU A 61 10.37 0.47 3.64
C LEU A 61 11.09 1.80 3.47
N ILE A 62 10.96 2.73 4.43
CA ILE A 62 11.55 4.05 4.29
C ILE A 62 13.07 4.00 4.21
N CYS A 63 13.70 3.06 4.90
CA CYS A 63 15.15 2.85 4.85
C CYS A 63 15.61 2.38 3.47
N GLU A 64 14.72 1.75 2.74
CA GLU A 64 14.96 1.31 1.37
C GLU A 64 15.30 2.48 0.46
N ARG A 65 14.61 3.58 0.62
CA ARG A 65 14.80 4.76 -0.24
C ARG A 65 16.10 5.50 0.06
N ILE A 66 16.63 5.30 1.26
CA ILE A 66 17.90 5.89 1.68
C ILE A 66 19.07 5.01 1.25
N GLN A 67 18.89 3.68 1.22
CA GLN A 67 19.92 2.72 0.88
C GLN A 67 19.74 2.15 -0.53
N LYS A 68 20.38 2.76 -1.52
CA LYS A 68 20.40 2.29 -2.92
C LYS A 68 19.01 2.03 -3.51
N LEU A 69 18.07 2.93 -3.21
CA LEU A 69 16.69 2.82 -3.70
C LEU A 69 16.00 1.54 -3.26
N GLY A 70 16.48 0.96 -2.14
CA GLY A 70 15.81 -0.14 -1.49
C GLY A 70 15.76 -1.45 -2.23
N ARG A 71 16.75 -1.66 -3.01
CA ARG A 71 16.83 -2.88 -3.78
C ARG A 71 17.39 -4.04 -2.97
N ILE A 72 18.06 -3.73 -1.86
CA ILE A 72 18.62 -4.72 -0.95
C ILE A 72 18.08 -4.44 0.44
N LEU A 73 17.26 -5.36 0.96
CA LEU A 73 16.60 -5.21 2.25
C LEU A 73 16.72 -6.49 3.07
N PRO A 74 16.79 -6.37 4.40
CA PRO A 74 16.62 -7.54 5.25
C PRO A 74 15.27 -8.21 4.97
N LYS A 75 15.23 -9.52 5.05
CA LYS A 75 14.01 -10.31 4.83
C LYS A 75 12.83 -9.79 5.67
N LYS A 76 13.09 -9.45 6.94
CA LYS A 76 12.04 -8.93 7.83
C LYS A 76 11.37 -7.69 7.28
N ARG A 77 12.16 -6.76 6.71
CA ARG A 77 11.61 -5.53 6.15
C ARG A 77 10.81 -5.78 4.88
N VAL A 78 11.27 -6.71 4.04
CA VAL A 78 10.52 -7.10 2.84
C VAL A 78 9.15 -7.65 3.24
N ILE A 79 9.13 -8.57 4.19
CA ILE A 79 7.87 -9.19 4.64
C ILE A 79 6.97 -8.16 5.31
N ARG A 80 7.47 -7.38 6.27
CA ARG A 80 6.65 -6.41 6.98
C ARG A 80 6.20 -5.27 6.10
N GLY A 81 7.11 -4.73 5.28
CA GLY A 81 6.81 -3.58 4.43
C GLY A 81 5.85 -3.92 3.31
N PHE A 82 6.27 -4.77 2.41
CA PHE A 82 5.43 -5.13 1.26
C PHE A 82 4.25 -6.00 1.66
N GLY A 83 4.41 -6.83 2.69
CA GLY A 83 3.30 -7.61 3.24
C GLY A 83 2.21 -6.73 3.81
N ALA A 84 2.57 -5.74 4.63
CA ALA A 84 1.61 -4.80 5.22
C ALA A 84 0.90 -3.99 4.13
N LEU A 85 1.63 -3.50 3.12
CA LEU A 85 1.03 -2.77 2.01
C LEU A 85 0.07 -3.64 1.20
N THR A 86 0.45 -4.89 0.93
CA THR A 86 -0.38 -5.83 0.18
C THR A 86 -1.66 -6.15 0.95
N ILE A 87 -1.55 -6.47 2.23
CA ILE A 87 -2.70 -6.79 3.07
C ILE A 87 -3.60 -5.57 3.24
N GLY A 88 -3.01 -4.39 3.49
CA GLY A 88 -3.77 -3.15 3.61
C GLY A 88 -4.56 -2.85 2.34
N GLY A 89 -3.93 -2.97 1.18
CA GLY A 89 -4.62 -2.80 -0.09
C GLY A 89 -5.72 -3.82 -0.30
N ALA A 90 -5.44 -5.09 -0.01
CA ALA A 90 -6.42 -6.17 -0.15
C ALA A 90 -7.65 -5.97 0.75
N LEU A 91 -7.45 -5.53 2.00
CA LEU A 91 -8.55 -5.21 2.90
C LEU A 91 -9.33 -3.97 2.43
N GLY A 92 -8.63 -3.02 1.84
CA GLY A 92 -9.26 -1.79 1.32
C GLY A 92 -10.21 -2.05 0.16
N ILE A 93 -9.96 -3.07 -0.65
CA ILE A 93 -10.80 -3.37 -1.82
C ILE A 93 -12.26 -3.62 -1.42
N PRO A 94 -12.60 -4.57 -0.53
CA PRO A 94 -14.00 -4.78 -0.14
C PRO A 94 -14.57 -3.59 0.63
N ILE A 95 -13.79 -2.90 1.44
CA ILE A 95 -14.25 -1.74 2.19
C ILE A 95 -14.67 -0.63 1.22
N SER A 96 -13.86 -0.32 0.21
CA SER A 96 -14.18 0.71 -0.77
C SER A 96 -15.38 0.31 -1.64
N LEU A 97 -15.50 -0.95 -2.01
CA LEU A 97 -16.67 -1.42 -2.75
C LEU A 97 -17.94 -1.24 -1.93
N ALA A 98 -17.92 -1.59 -0.64
CA ALA A 98 -19.04 -1.38 0.24
C ALA A 98 -19.41 0.10 0.35
N GLY A 99 -18.39 0.99 0.41
CA GLY A 99 -18.60 2.43 0.43
C GLY A 99 -19.26 2.95 -0.84
N ILE A 100 -18.86 2.44 -2.00
CA ILE A 100 -19.48 2.80 -3.28
C ILE A 100 -20.96 2.42 -3.31
N VAL A 101 -21.27 1.22 -2.82
CA VAL A 101 -22.64 0.69 -2.87
C VAL A 101 -23.54 1.34 -1.81
N LYS A 102 -23.03 1.57 -0.60
CA LYS A 102 -23.85 1.92 0.56
C LYS A 102 -23.83 3.38 0.98
N THR A 103 -22.98 4.21 0.35
CA THR A 103 -22.89 5.63 0.71
C THR A 103 -23.21 6.52 -0.47
N ASP A 104 -23.46 7.81 -0.18
CA ASP A 104 -23.67 8.82 -1.23
C ASP A 104 -22.35 9.36 -1.78
N ASP A 105 -21.23 9.05 -1.14
CA ASP A 105 -19.92 9.56 -1.51
C ASP A 105 -19.20 8.59 -2.46
N LYS A 106 -19.88 8.20 -3.51
CA LYS A 106 -19.41 7.16 -4.44
C LYS A 106 -18.10 7.51 -5.12
N LYS A 107 -17.92 8.76 -5.49
CA LYS A 107 -16.69 9.21 -6.17
C LYS A 107 -15.46 9.02 -5.29
N ARG A 108 -15.55 9.38 -4.01
CA ARG A 108 -14.44 9.23 -3.06
C ARG A 108 -14.08 7.76 -2.86
N TYR A 109 -15.09 6.91 -2.65
CA TYR A 109 -14.85 5.48 -2.48
C TYR A 109 -14.37 4.81 -3.75
N ALA A 110 -14.73 5.33 -4.93
CA ALA A 110 -14.16 4.86 -6.20
C ALA A 110 -12.66 5.17 -6.28
N TRP A 111 -12.24 6.37 -5.87
CA TRP A 111 -10.82 6.71 -5.78
C TRP A 111 -10.09 5.82 -4.76
N MET A 112 -10.70 5.58 -3.61
CA MET A 112 -10.15 4.68 -2.58
C MET A 112 -10.00 3.26 -3.12
N HIS A 113 -10.97 2.78 -3.88
CA HIS A 113 -10.90 1.47 -4.51
C HIS A 113 -9.72 1.38 -5.49
N THR A 114 -9.54 2.39 -6.32
CA THR A 114 -8.40 2.49 -7.22
C THR A 114 -7.09 2.48 -6.44
N GLY A 115 -7.00 3.28 -5.38
CA GLY A 115 -5.81 3.35 -4.54
C GLY A 115 -5.49 2.01 -3.88
N ALA A 116 -6.50 1.35 -3.31
CA ALA A 116 -6.33 0.05 -2.66
C ALA A 116 -5.86 -1.01 -3.67
N THR A 117 -6.44 -1.02 -4.86
CA THR A 117 -6.06 -1.97 -5.91
C THR A 117 -4.61 -1.76 -6.34
N LEU A 118 -4.22 -0.51 -6.60
CA LEU A 118 -2.84 -0.18 -6.97
C LEU A 118 -1.87 -0.61 -5.87
N CYS A 119 -2.19 -0.30 -4.62
CA CYS A 119 -1.35 -0.66 -3.48
C CYS A 119 -1.19 -2.18 -3.38
N ALA A 120 -2.28 -2.93 -3.42
CA ALA A 120 -2.25 -4.39 -3.29
C ALA A 120 -1.45 -5.04 -4.43
N VAL A 121 -1.75 -4.66 -5.67
CA VAL A 121 -1.14 -5.28 -6.85
C VAL A 121 0.35 -4.98 -6.91
N PHE A 122 0.72 -3.71 -6.82
CA PHE A 122 2.12 -3.33 -7.03
C PHE A 122 3.00 -3.64 -5.81
N ALA A 123 2.46 -3.56 -4.59
CA ALA A 123 3.20 -4.03 -3.42
C ALA A 123 3.41 -5.54 -3.47
N GLY A 124 2.41 -6.28 -3.92
CA GLY A 124 2.54 -7.73 -4.11
C GLY A 124 3.59 -8.09 -5.16
N LEU A 125 3.64 -7.34 -6.26
CA LEU A 125 4.67 -7.54 -7.30
C LEU A 125 6.06 -7.22 -6.77
N CYS A 126 6.20 -6.17 -5.97
CA CYS A 126 7.48 -5.85 -5.33
C CYS A 126 7.89 -6.94 -4.35
N TYR A 127 6.95 -7.43 -3.55
CA TYR A 127 7.22 -8.53 -2.63
C TYR A 127 7.73 -9.77 -3.39
N LYS A 128 7.04 -10.12 -4.46
CA LYS A 128 7.41 -11.28 -5.28
C LYS A 128 8.76 -11.08 -5.97
N GLY A 129 9.09 -9.86 -6.35
CA GLY A 129 10.34 -9.54 -7.02
C GLY A 129 11.57 -9.57 -6.11
N HIS A 130 11.38 -9.45 -4.79
CA HIS A 130 12.48 -9.56 -3.83
C HIS A 130 12.76 -11.01 -3.53
N LYS A 131 13.95 -11.45 -3.84
CA LYS A 131 14.39 -12.82 -3.60
C LYS A 131 15.67 -12.83 -2.80
N LYS A 132 15.93 -13.94 -2.14
CA LYS A 132 17.14 -14.13 -1.35
C LYS A 132 18.37 -13.88 -2.21
N LYS A 133 19.25 -13.07 -1.71
CA LYS A 133 20.49 -12.71 -2.38
C LYS A 133 21.50 -13.86 -2.40
#